data_ca6a259a20b9267c3aa168c7a02c88c0
#
_entry.id   ca6a259a20b9267c3aa168c7a02c88c0
#
_cell.length_a   1.000
_cell.length_b   1.000
_cell.length_c   1.000
_cell.angle_alpha   90.00
_cell.angle_beta   90.00
_cell.angle_gamma   90.00
#
_symmetry.space_group_name_H-M   'P 1'
#
loop_
_entity.id
_entity.type
_entity.pdbx_description
1 polymer ?
#
loop_
_entity_poly.entity_id
_entity_poly.type
_entity_poly.pdbx_seq_one_letter_code
_entity_poly.pdbx_strand_id
1 'polypeptide(L)'
;QKGGYDTFMQKEMHEQPYVIKETLRAHIENDLAMPELSGLDASKINQIYFVACGTAYHASLYAQYILRTWVDLPIYCISASEFRYGNYRIDENTLCIFVSQSGETADTLAALKLSKENKAQTLSVTNVLGSSLARLSDFVLYTCAGPEIAVASTKAYTTQLVLLACLCLKLASLCNGVVESQNHMIDQLKQMPEVVEEMLQQEDKMAEFAKLLTDQKDAYFIGRQLDYLSVLEGALKLKEVSYVHADAYMAGELKHGPIALIEKDTVVIALATQPSVAQKTISNILETVARGAKVILITSKNQNTEGFDYVIRIPDVNPLFSCIPATVLLQELAYYVAKEKGCDVDKPRNLAKSVTVE
;
A
#
# COMPACT_ATOMS: atom_id res chain seq x y z
N GLN A 1 14.35 15.90 14.42
CA GLN A 1 14.93 16.97 13.58
C GLN A 1 14.62 16.68 12.11
N LYS A 2 14.27 17.72 11.33
CA LYS A 2 13.89 17.59 9.91
C LYS A 2 15.08 17.31 8.96
N GLY A 3 16.31 17.44 9.43
CA GLY A 3 17.51 17.04 8.69
C GLY A 3 17.75 17.78 7.37
N GLY A 4 17.31 19.04 7.26
CA GLY A 4 17.45 19.86 6.05
C GLY A 4 16.21 19.87 5.14
N TYR A 5 15.20 19.06 5.43
CA TYR A 5 13.92 19.06 4.70
C TYR A 5 12.94 20.11 5.27
N ASP A 6 12.04 20.61 4.45
CA ASP A 6 11.02 21.58 4.87
C ASP A 6 10.04 20.98 5.88
N THR A 7 9.67 19.71 5.68
CA THR A 7 8.65 19.00 6.45
C THR A 7 9.12 17.60 6.88
N PHE A 8 8.47 17.02 7.90
CA PHE A 8 8.72 15.63 8.29
C PHE A 8 8.24 14.68 7.20
N MET A 9 7.10 14.93 6.56
CA MET A 9 6.61 14.09 5.48
C MET A 9 7.63 13.97 4.33
N GLN A 10 8.23 15.09 3.90
CA GLN A 10 9.25 15.07 2.84
C GLN A 10 10.47 14.26 3.29
N LYS A 11 10.97 14.51 4.49
CA LYS A 11 12.09 13.73 5.06
C LYS A 11 11.78 12.24 5.07
N GLU A 12 10.62 11.86 5.56
CA GLU A 12 10.20 10.46 5.69
C GLU A 12 10.01 9.78 4.33
N MET A 13 9.56 10.50 3.30
CA MET A 13 9.56 9.99 1.92
C MET A 13 10.98 9.71 1.42
N HIS A 14 11.94 10.59 1.70
CA HIS A 14 13.34 10.39 1.30
C HIS A 14 14.09 9.35 2.16
N GLU A 15 13.58 8.99 3.32
CA GLU A 15 14.10 7.88 4.13
C GLU A 15 13.69 6.50 3.60
N GLN A 16 12.75 6.41 2.68
CA GLN A 16 12.19 5.13 2.20
C GLN A 16 13.25 4.15 1.69
N PRO A 17 14.24 4.52 0.86
CA PRO A 17 15.28 3.58 0.43
C PRO A 17 16.03 2.96 1.61
N TYR A 18 16.40 3.77 2.58
CA TYR A 18 17.11 3.32 3.77
C TYR A 18 16.27 2.37 4.63
N VAL A 19 15.04 2.75 4.96
CA VAL A 19 14.19 1.93 5.85
C VAL A 19 13.72 0.63 5.16
N ILE A 20 13.53 0.64 3.85
CA ILE A 20 13.27 -0.59 3.07
C ILE A 20 14.47 -1.53 3.17
N LYS A 21 15.69 -1.02 3.04
CA LYS A 21 16.92 -1.81 3.22
C LYS A 21 17.00 -2.42 4.61
N GLU A 22 16.67 -1.66 5.67
CA GLU A 22 16.65 -2.17 7.04
C GLU A 22 15.57 -3.24 7.24
N THR A 23 14.37 -3.06 6.66
CA THR A 23 13.30 -4.07 6.66
C THR A 23 13.78 -5.38 6.01
N LEU A 24 14.37 -5.28 4.84
CA LEU A 24 14.89 -6.44 4.11
C LEU A 24 16.02 -7.14 4.89
N ARG A 25 16.96 -6.36 5.43
CA ARG A 25 18.04 -6.91 6.26
C ARG A 25 17.52 -7.70 7.45
N ALA A 26 16.49 -7.20 8.11
CA ALA A 26 15.90 -7.87 9.27
C ALA A 26 15.22 -9.22 8.92
N HIS A 27 14.72 -9.40 7.70
CA HIS A 27 13.83 -10.51 7.40
C HIS A 27 14.27 -11.42 6.24
N ILE A 28 15.21 -11.02 5.37
CA ILE A 28 15.64 -11.82 4.21
C ILE A 28 17.09 -12.27 4.29
N GLU A 29 17.93 -11.69 5.14
CA GLU A 29 19.39 -11.98 5.16
C GLU A 29 19.73 -13.48 5.26
N ASN A 30 18.84 -14.29 5.84
CA ASN A 30 18.99 -15.72 6.01
C ASN A 30 17.89 -16.50 5.27
N ASP A 31 17.70 -16.25 3.98
CA ASP A 31 16.77 -16.98 3.12
C ASP A 31 15.33 -17.06 3.66
N LEU A 32 14.78 -15.95 4.12
CA LEU A 32 13.44 -15.89 4.73
C LEU A 32 13.27 -16.82 5.95
N ALA A 33 14.30 -16.97 6.75
CA ALA A 33 14.22 -17.85 7.92
C ALA A 33 13.05 -17.50 8.85
N MET A 34 12.84 -16.19 9.11
CA MET A 34 11.79 -15.67 9.99
C MET A 34 11.59 -16.52 11.23
N PRO A 35 12.59 -16.61 12.12
CA PRO A 35 12.52 -17.45 13.32
C PRO A 35 11.36 -17.07 14.25
N GLU A 36 10.86 -15.86 14.16
CA GLU A 36 9.69 -15.36 14.87
C GLU A 36 8.43 -16.20 14.59
N LEU A 37 8.38 -16.89 13.45
CA LEU A 37 7.25 -17.75 13.05
C LEU A 37 7.49 -19.24 13.36
N SER A 38 8.55 -19.61 14.08
CA SER A 38 8.90 -21.01 14.33
C SER A 38 7.82 -21.80 15.07
N GLY A 39 6.99 -21.13 15.85
CA GLY A 39 5.85 -21.74 16.56
C GLY A 39 4.52 -21.75 15.79
N LEU A 40 4.48 -21.19 14.59
CA LEU A 40 3.27 -21.15 13.78
C LEU A 40 2.94 -22.56 13.26
N ASP A 41 1.76 -23.06 13.62
CA ASP A 41 1.25 -24.35 13.14
C ASP A 41 0.56 -24.21 11.78
N ALA A 42 1.37 -24.18 10.73
CA ALA A 42 0.87 -24.02 9.36
C ALA A 42 0.01 -25.21 8.90
N SER A 43 0.18 -26.41 9.49
CA SER A 43 -0.59 -27.59 9.12
C SER A 43 -2.07 -27.47 9.47
N LYS A 44 -2.42 -26.64 10.44
CA LYS A 44 -3.80 -26.37 10.83
C LYS A 44 -4.45 -25.25 10.05
N ILE A 45 -3.71 -24.43 9.33
CA ILE A 45 -4.26 -23.24 8.66
C ILE A 45 -5.09 -23.68 7.45
N ASN A 46 -6.38 -23.41 7.49
CA ASN A 46 -7.30 -23.63 6.38
C ASN A 46 -7.89 -22.34 5.80
N GLN A 47 -7.65 -21.21 6.44
CA GLN A 47 -8.03 -19.87 5.96
C GLN A 47 -7.17 -18.78 6.63
N ILE A 48 -7.01 -17.67 5.93
CA ILE A 48 -6.20 -16.53 6.40
C ILE A 48 -7.02 -15.24 6.31
N TYR A 49 -6.99 -14.43 7.37
CA TYR A 49 -7.56 -13.10 7.41
C TYR A 49 -6.46 -12.05 7.59
N PHE A 50 -6.43 -11.06 6.72
CA PHE A 50 -5.71 -9.82 6.95
C PHE A 50 -6.69 -8.78 7.49
N VAL A 51 -6.34 -8.11 8.58
CA VAL A 51 -7.24 -7.18 9.29
C VAL A 51 -6.47 -5.92 9.65
N ALA A 52 -6.95 -4.77 9.20
CA ALA A 52 -6.30 -3.47 9.41
C ALA A 52 -7.25 -2.31 9.13
N CYS A 53 -6.80 -1.09 9.43
CA CYS A 53 -7.48 0.17 9.13
C CYS A 53 -6.63 1.07 8.24
N GLY A 54 -7.27 1.90 7.41
CA GLY A 54 -6.64 2.97 6.64
C GLY A 54 -5.53 2.49 5.71
N THR A 55 -4.38 3.16 5.76
CA THR A 55 -3.19 2.82 4.97
C THR A 55 -2.73 1.37 5.18
N ALA A 56 -2.76 0.88 6.41
CA ALA A 56 -2.43 -0.51 6.73
C ALA A 56 -3.44 -1.51 6.12
N TYR A 57 -4.70 -1.12 5.99
CA TYR A 57 -5.70 -1.90 5.25
C TYR A 57 -5.35 -2.02 3.76
N HIS A 58 -4.88 -0.94 3.13
CA HIS A 58 -4.40 -0.99 1.74
C HIS A 58 -3.18 -1.90 1.58
N ALA A 59 -2.24 -1.87 2.52
CA ALA A 59 -1.12 -2.82 2.55
C ALA A 59 -1.59 -4.27 2.71
N SER A 60 -2.64 -4.49 3.49
CA SER A 60 -3.24 -5.81 3.71
C SER A 60 -3.97 -6.33 2.47
N LEU A 61 -4.63 -5.46 1.70
CA LEU A 61 -5.19 -5.81 0.38
C LEU A 61 -4.10 -6.26 -0.60
N TYR A 62 -2.96 -5.58 -0.59
CA TYR A 62 -1.79 -6.00 -1.36
C TYR A 62 -1.33 -7.40 -0.96
N ALA A 63 -1.16 -7.65 0.34
CA ALA A 63 -0.75 -8.95 0.84
C ALA A 63 -1.74 -10.07 0.46
N GLN A 64 -3.04 -9.82 0.61
CA GLN A 64 -4.09 -10.73 0.16
C GLN A 64 -3.92 -11.07 -1.32
N TYR A 65 -3.74 -10.06 -2.16
CA TYR A 65 -3.61 -10.25 -3.60
C TYR A 65 -2.43 -11.15 -3.95
N ILE A 66 -1.22 -10.83 -3.45
CA ILE A 66 -0.03 -11.59 -3.81
C ILE A 66 -0.03 -13.00 -3.22
N LEU A 67 -0.49 -13.18 -1.98
CA LEU A 67 -0.55 -14.50 -1.35
C LEU A 67 -1.51 -15.45 -2.11
N ARG A 68 -2.62 -14.95 -2.60
CA ARG A 68 -3.57 -15.72 -3.43
C ARG A 68 -2.97 -16.23 -4.75
N THR A 69 -1.89 -15.65 -5.24
CA THR A 69 -1.20 -16.17 -6.44
C THR A 69 -0.39 -17.42 -6.14
N TRP A 70 -0.07 -17.68 -4.88
CA TRP A 70 0.85 -18.74 -4.48
C TRP A 70 0.22 -19.84 -3.62
N VAL A 71 -0.88 -19.55 -2.95
CA VAL A 71 -1.51 -20.46 -1.98
C VAL A 71 -2.97 -20.71 -2.33
N ASP A 72 -3.36 -21.98 -2.33
CA ASP A 72 -4.74 -22.42 -2.57
C ASP A 72 -5.51 -22.53 -1.25
N LEU A 73 -5.70 -21.39 -0.60
CA LEU A 73 -6.51 -21.24 0.61
C LEU A 73 -7.43 -20.03 0.47
N PRO A 74 -8.60 -20.04 1.13
CA PRO A 74 -9.40 -18.83 1.31
C PRO A 74 -8.60 -17.75 2.05
N ILE A 75 -8.42 -16.60 1.41
CA ILE A 75 -7.69 -15.46 1.98
C ILE A 75 -8.57 -14.22 1.90
N TYR A 76 -8.86 -13.65 3.04
CA TYR A 76 -9.73 -12.49 3.20
C TYR A 76 -8.93 -11.28 3.67
N CYS A 77 -9.38 -10.09 3.28
CA CYS A 77 -8.89 -8.84 3.85
C CYS A 77 -10.09 -8.00 4.28
N ILE A 78 -10.18 -7.72 5.56
CA ILE A 78 -11.33 -7.07 6.18
C ILE A 78 -10.86 -5.83 6.92
N SER A 79 -11.61 -4.72 6.77
CA SER A 79 -11.39 -3.55 7.61
C SER A 79 -11.62 -3.90 9.08
N ALA A 80 -10.69 -3.50 9.95
CA ALA A 80 -10.79 -3.83 11.37
C ALA A 80 -12.05 -3.23 12.03
N SER A 81 -12.51 -2.07 11.55
CA SER A 81 -13.74 -1.43 12.04
C SER A 81 -15.01 -2.25 11.79
N GLU A 82 -15.00 -3.11 10.76
CA GLU A 82 -16.13 -3.97 10.40
C GLU A 82 -15.95 -5.42 10.87
N PHE A 83 -14.71 -5.83 11.16
CA PHE A 83 -14.37 -7.22 11.40
C PHE A 83 -15.17 -7.87 12.53
N ARG A 84 -15.34 -7.20 13.68
CA ARG A 84 -16.06 -7.78 14.81
C ARG A 84 -17.58 -7.79 14.64
N TYR A 85 -18.12 -7.10 13.66
CA TYR A 85 -19.57 -7.01 13.39
C TYR A 85 -20.01 -7.87 12.20
N GLY A 86 -19.07 -8.39 11.43
CA GLY A 86 -19.34 -9.09 10.17
C GLY A 86 -19.68 -10.58 10.28
N ASN A 87 -19.75 -11.16 11.49
CA ASN A 87 -20.04 -12.58 11.71
C ASN A 87 -19.13 -13.54 10.92
N TYR A 88 -17.84 -13.22 10.83
CA TYR A 88 -16.85 -14.07 10.18
C TYR A 88 -16.62 -15.36 10.97
N ARG A 89 -16.49 -16.48 10.26
CA ARG A 89 -16.18 -17.78 10.88
C ARG A 89 -14.68 -17.86 11.15
N ILE A 90 -14.32 -17.71 12.40
CA ILE A 90 -12.95 -17.77 12.91
C ILE A 90 -12.87 -18.85 13.95
N ASP A 91 -11.88 -19.73 13.84
CA ASP A 91 -11.64 -20.86 14.72
C ASP A 91 -10.13 -21.13 14.86
N GLU A 92 -9.78 -22.23 15.52
CA GLU A 92 -8.42 -22.68 15.76
C GLU A 92 -7.62 -23.01 14.48
N ASN A 93 -8.29 -23.14 13.32
CA ASN A 93 -7.67 -23.39 12.03
C ASN A 93 -7.50 -22.10 11.20
N THR A 94 -7.74 -20.96 11.80
CA THR A 94 -7.63 -19.65 11.17
C THR A 94 -6.32 -18.97 11.57
N LEU A 95 -5.61 -18.39 10.59
CA LEU A 95 -4.56 -17.42 10.85
C LEU A 95 -5.11 -16.00 10.62
N CYS A 96 -5.08 -15.15 11.64
CA CYS A 96 -5.42 -13.74 11.54
C CYS A 96 -4.15 -12.89 11.59
N ILE A 97 -3.93 -12.07 10.59
CA ILE A 97 -2.77 -11.18 10.45
C ILE A 97 -3.24 -9.75 10.59
N PHE A 98 -2.71 -9.05 11.59
CA PHE A 98 -3.07 -7.67 11.94
C PHE A 98 -1.91 -6.75 11.55
N VAL A 99 -2.22 -5.70 10.78
CA VAL A 99 -1.23 -4.72 10.33
C VAL A 99 -1.56 -3.36 10.93
N SER A 100 -0.60 -2.76 11.63
CA SER A 100 -0.75 -1.43 12.21
C SER A 100 0.63 -0.79 12.45
N GLN A 101 0.85 0.41 11.93
CA GLN A 101 2.10 1.13 12.15
C GLN A 101 2.36 1.36 13.65
N SER A 102 1.39 1.91 14.37
CA SER A 102 1.50 2.21 15.80
C SER A 102 1.37 0.98 16.70
N GLY A 103 0.61 -0.03 16.24
CA GLY A 103 0.19 -1.15 17.06
C GLY A 103 -0.78 -0.80 18.20
N GLU A 104 -1.39 0.40 18.14
CA GLU A 104 -2.31 0.93 19.15
C GLU A 104 -3.70 1.29 18.56
N THR A 105 -3.97 0.93 17.31
CA THR A 105 -5.26 1.19 16.66
C THR A 105 -6.38 0.44 17.37
N ALA A 106 -7.37 1.16 17.89
CA ALA A 106 -8.44 0.59 18.74
C ALA A 106 -9.21 -0.56 18.05
N ASP A 107 -9.69 -0.32 16.82
CA ASP A 107 -10.43 -1.34 16.06
C ASP A 107 -9.58 -2.59 15.76
N THR A 108 -8.29 -2.40 15.44
CA THR A 108 -7.37 -3.51 15.17
C THR A 108 -7.11 -4.34 16.43
N LEU A 109 -6.96 -3.69 17.58
CA LEU A 109 -6.83 -4.36 18.87
C LEU A 109 -8.09 -5.13 19.26
N ALA A 110 -9.26 -4.56 19.00
CA ALA A 110 -10.54 -5.23 19.25
C ALA A 110 -10.69 -6.47 18.35
N ALA A 111 -10.33 -6.37 17.09
CA ALA A 111 -10.32 -7.50 16.14
C ALA A 111 -9.35 -8.61 16.57
N LEU A 112 -8.17 -8.24 17.07
CA LEU A 112 -7.19 -9.20 17.61
C LEU A 112 -7.77 -9.96 18.82
N LYS A 113 -8.37 -9.26 19.78
CA LYS A 113 -8.96 -9.89 20.96
C LYS A 113 -10.06 -10.88 20.58
N LEU A 114 -10.95 -10.48 19.66
CA LEU A 114 -12.00 -11.37 19.14
C LEU A 114 -11.41 -12.62 18.48
N SER A 115 -10.34 -12.48 17.71
CA SER A 115 -9.67 -13.61 17.05
C SER A 115 -9.08 -14.59 18.07
N LYS A 116 -8.47 -14.08 19.14
CA LYS A 116 -7.93 -14.91 20.23
C LYS A 116 -9.02 -15.61 21.02
N GLU A 117 -10.13 -14.96 21.29
CA GLU A 117 -11.30 -15.56 21.94
C GLU A 117 -11.84 -16.76 21.13
N ASN A 118 -11.75 -16.69 19.81
CA ASN A 118 -12.10 -17.77 18.89
C ASN A 118 -10.93 -18.74 18.59
N LYS A 119 -9.84 -18.66 19.35
CA LYS A 119 -8.67 -19.55 19.28
C LYS A 119 -7.89 -19.51 17.98
N ALA A 120 -8.04 -18.48 17.14
CA ALA A 120 -7.23 -18.30 15.95
C ALA A 120 -5.75 -18.06 16.31
N GLN A 121 -4.86 -18.51 15.46
CA GLN A 121 -3.45 -18.09 15.53
C GLN A 121 -3.37 -16.63 15.08
N THR A 122 -2.64 -15.80 15.83
CA THR A 122 -2.57 -14.35 15.59
C THR A 122 -1.14 -13.91 15.31
N LEU A 123 -0.96 -13.16 14.22
CA LEU A 123 0.29 -12.57 13.81
C LEU A 123 0.12 -11.07 13.63
N SER A 124 1.00 -10.27 14.18
CA SER A 124 1.01 -8.82 14.00
C SER A 124 2.19 -8.35 13.19
N VAL A 125 1.95 -7.39 12.31
CA VAL A 125 2.96 -6.61 11.60
C VAL A 125 2.86 -5.17 12.10
N THR A 126 3.86 -4.71 12.81
CA THR A 126 3.86 -3.37 13.44
C THR A 126 5.24 -2.72 13.37
N ASN A 127 5.31 -1.40 13.56
CA ASN A 127 6.57 -0.67 13.59
C ASN A 127 7.05 -0.36 15.02
N VAL A 128 6.14 -0.37 16.00
CA VAL A 128 6.46 0.04 17.37
C VAL A 128 6.71 -1.17 18.26
N LEU A 129 7.95 -1.29 18.75
CA LEU A 129 8.36 -2.34 19.67
C LEU A 129 7.53 -2.28 20.96
N GLY A 130 7.03 -3.44 21.40
CA GLY A 130 6.27 -3.55 22.64
C GLY A 130 4.91 -2.85 22.62
N SER A 131 4.37 -2.50 21.44
CA SER A 131 3.01 -2.00 21.31
C SER A 131 1.99 -3.00 21.82
N SER A 132 0.76 -2.53 22.07
CA SER A 132 -0.32 -3.40 22.56
C SER A 132 -0.60 -4.55 21.58
N LEU A 133 -0.59 -4.27 20.29
CA LEU A 133 -0.75 -5.29 19.26
C LEU A 133 0.37 -6.35 19.33
N ALA A 134 1.62 -5.91 19.48
CA ALA A 134 2.78 -6.78 19.61
C ALA A 134 2.70 -7.67 20.85
N ARG A 135 2.29 -7.12 22.00
CA ARG A 135 2.20 -7.87 23.26
C ARG A 135 1.08 -8.92 23.28
N LEU A 136 0.00 -8.66 22.54
CA LEU A 136 -1.20 -9.52 22.57
C LEU A 136 -1.17 -10.62 21.51
N SER A 137 -0.41 -10.46 20.44
CA SER A 137 -0.33 -11.43 19.34
C SER A 137 0.54 -12.62 19.70
N ASP A 138 0.27 -13.77 19.08
CA ASP A 138 1.10 -14.97 19.25
C ASP A 138 2.44 -14.83 18.53
N PHE A 139 2.45 -14.14 17.37
CA PHE A 139 3.62 -13.87 16.54
C PHE A 139 3.70 -12.40 16.18
N VAL A 140 4.90 -11.86 16.06
CA VAL A 140 5.12 -10.44 15.73
C VAL A 140 6.26 -10.29 14.74
N LEU A 141 6.04 -9.48 13.71
CA LEU A 141 7.07 -9.01 12.79
C LEU A 141 7.12 -7.48 12.83
N TYR A 142 8.32 -6.92 12.82
CA TYR A 142 8.53 -5.47 12.86
C TYR A 142 9.00 -4.94 11.51
N THR A 143 8.40 -3.82 11.06
CA THR A 143 8.73 -3.18 9.78
C THR A 143 10.07 -2.47 9.77
N CYS A 144 10.62 -2.13 10.93
CA CYS A 144 11.91 -1.44 11.05
C CYS A 144 11.98 -0.07 10.34
N ALA A 145 10.83 0.62 10.22
CA ALA A 145 10.74 1.91 9.55
C ALA A 145 11.29 3.09 10.38
N GLY A 146 11.63 2.85 11.65
CA GLY A 146 11.96 3.93 12.57
C GLY A 146 10.76 4.84 12.88
N PRO A 147 10.96 5.92 13.65
CA PRO A 147 9.88 6.84 13.99
C PRO A 147 9.32 7.56 12.74
N GLU A 148 7.99 7.57 12.59
CA GLU A 148 7.27 8.34 11.58
C GLU A 148 6.44 9.41 12.29
N ILE A 149 6.78 10.69 12.07
CA ILE A 149 6.23 11.83 12.79
C ILE A 149 5.05 12.47 12.04
N ALA A 150 5.16 12.57 10.70
CA ALA A 150 4.06 13.09 9.89
C ALA A 150 2.80 12.22 10.10
N VAL A 151 1.64 12.87 10.17
CA VAL A 151 0.38 12.17 10.42
C VAL A 151 0.05 11.21 9.27
N ALA A 152 0.17 11.69 8.03
CA ALA A 152 0.02 10.84 6.85
C ALA A 152 1.17 9.83 6.74
N SER A 153 0.84 8.55 6.66
CA SER A 153 1.82 7.47 6.59
C SER A 153 2.47 7.41 5.19
N THR A 154 3.79 7.34 5.15
CA THR A 154 4.59 7.18 3.90
C THR A 154 5.57 6.02 4.02
N LYS A 155 6.70 6.19 4.69
CA LYS A 155 7.71 5.14 4.86
C LYS A 155 7.19 3.92 5.63
N ALA A 156 6.27 4.10 6.57
CA ALA A 156 5.64 2.98 7.25
C ALA A 156 4.84 2.11 6.28
N TYR A 157 4.15 2.70 5.31
CA TYR A 157 3.40 1.96 4.30
C TYR A 157 4.30 1.17 3.35
N THR A 158 5.34 1.79 2.80
CA THR A 158 6.27 1.10 1.89
C THR A 158 7.01 -0.03 2.58
N THR A 159 7.41 0.14 3.84
CA THR A 159 7.99 -0.95 4.64
C THR A 159 6.98 -2.05 4.95
N GLN A 160 5.70 -1.72 5.15
CA GLN A 160 4.63 -2.72 5.26
C GLN A 160 4.49 -3.53 3.97
N LEU A 161 4.47 -2.90 2.79
CA LEU A 161 4.42 -3.61 1.51
C LEU A 161 5.59 -4.60 1.36
N VAL A 162 6.80 -4.15 1.65
CA VAL A 162 8.01 -4.98 1.55
C VAL A 162 7.98 -6.15 2.55
N LEU A 163 7.66 -5.89 3.81
CA LEU A 163 7.58 -6.94 4.83
C LEU A 163 6.45 -7.93 4.54
N LEU A 164 5.30 -7.45 4.09
CA LEU A 164 4.17 -8.31 3.72
C LEU A 164 4.50 -9.16 2.49
N ALA A 165 5.26 -8.66 1.52
CA ALA A 165 5.77 -9.47 0.42
C ALA A 165 6.68 -10.60 0.92
N CYS A 166 7.61 -10.30 1.84
CA CYS A 166 8.46 -11.31 2.48
C CYS A 166 7.63 -12.33 3.28
N LEU A 167 6.66 -11.87 4.05
CA LEU A 167 5.77 -12.73 4.83
C LEU A 167 4.94 -13.65 3.92
N CYS A 168 4.41 -13.13 2.82
CA CYS A 168 3.63 -13.92 1.87
C CYS A 168 4.48 -15.02 1.19
N LEU A 169 5.75 -14.72 0.85
CA LEU A 169 6.69 -15.74 0.38
C LEU A 169 6.93 -16.83 1.43
N LYS A 170 7.10 -16.42 2.69
CA LYS A 170 7.27 -17.37 3.80
C LYS A 170 6.02 -18.22 4.05
N LEU A 171 4.84 -17.60 4.07
CA LEU A 171 3.56 -18.30 4.25
C LEU A 171 3.29 -19.26 3.09
N ALA A 172 3.62 -18.88 1.85
CA ALA A 172 3.52 -19.78 0.70
C ALA A 172 4.34 -21.06 0.93
N SER A 173 5.58 -20.92 1.39
CA SER A 173 6.42 -22.07 1.73
C SER A 173 5.82 -22.92 2.87
N LEU A 174 5.32 -22.30 3.92
CA LEU A 174 4.75 -22.98 5.10
C LEU A 174 3.42 -23.69 4.79
N CYS A 175 2.60 -23.12 3.91
CA CYS A 175 1.28 -23.63 3.53
C CYS A 175 1.30 -24.47 2.25
N ASN A 176 2.44 -25.03 1.86
CA ASN A 176 2.64 -25.84 0.66
C ASN A 176 2.19 -25.12 -0.64
N GLY A 177 2.33 -23.80 -0.68
CA GLY A 177 2.09 -22.99 -1.86
C GLY A 177 3.20 -23.17 -2.90
N VAL A 178 2.92 -22.72 -4.11
CA VAL A 178 3.87 -22.77 -5.23
C VAL A 178 4.30 -21.35 -5.58
N VAL A 179 5.57 -21.05 -5.36
CA VAL A 179 6.19 -19.79 -5.79
C VAL A 179 7.17 -20.10 -6.91
N GLU A 180 6.83 -19.66 -8.09
CA GLU A 180 7.72 -19.81 -9.24
C GLU A 180 8.94 -18.90 -9.03
N SER A 181 10.16 -19.49 -9.06
CA SER A 181 11.41 -18.74 -8.90
C SER A 181 11.51 -17.89 -7.61
N GLN A 182 11.26 -18.50 -6.44
CA GLN A 182 11.31 -17.79 -5.14
C GLN A 182 12.61 -17.00 -4.93
N ASN A 183 13.76 -17.56 -5.29
CA ASN A 183 15.05 -16.87 -5.16
C ASN A 183 15.10 -15.60 -6.03
N HIS A 184 14.54 -15.65 -7.23
CA HIS A 184 14.43 -14.47 -8.10
C HIS A 184 13.52 -13.40 -7.49
N MET A 185 12.40 -13.79 -6.87
CA MET A 185 11.53 -12.86 -6.12
C MET A 185 12.28 -12.17 -4.99
N ILE A 186 13.07 -12.93 -4.24
CA ILE A 186 13.90 -12.39 -3.15
C ILE A 186 14.94 -11.41 -3.70
N ASP A 187 15.61 -11.76 -4.80
CA ASP A 187 16.60 -10.88 -5.43
C ASP A 187 15.95 -9.57 -5.93
N GLN A 188 14.76 -9.65 -6.47
CA GLN A 188 14.00 -8.46 -6.88
C GLN A 188 13.58 -7.59 -5.70
N LEU A 189 13.16 -8.18 -4.59
CA LEU A 189 12.87 -7.42 -3.37
C LEU A 189 14.12 -6.70 -2.85
N LYS A 190 15.29 -7.34 -2.91
CA LYS A 190 16.57 -6.72 -2.52
C LYS A 190 16.96 -5.51 -3.37
N GLN A 191 16.39 -5.36 -4.56
CA GLN A 191 16.62 -4.20 -5.46
C GLN A 191 15.66 -3.02 -5.17
N MET A 192 14.65 -3.21 -4.34
CA MET A 192 13.64 -2.16 -4.08
C MET A 192 14.21 -0.87 -3.49
N PRO A 193 15.25 -0.86 -2.63
CA PRO A 193 15.86 0.38 -2.19
C PRO A 193 16.33 1.27 -3.34
N GLU A 194 17.04 0.70 -4.32
CA GLU A 194 17.54 1.40 -5.49
C GLU A 194 16.41 1.84 -6.43
N VAL A 195 15.38 1.00 -6.59
CA VAL A 195 14.19 1.33 -7.38
C VAL A 195 13.45 2.52 -6.77
N VAL A 196 13.29 2.54 -5.45
CA VAL A 196 12.64 3.65 -4.73
C VAL A 196 13.49 4.93 -4.80
N GLU A 197 14.81 4.82 -4.70
CA GLU A 197 15.73 5.95 -4.90
C GLU A 197 15.56 6.58 -6.28
N GLU A 198 15.44 5.75 -7.34
CA GLU A 198 15.17 6.23 -8.71
C GLU A 198 13.83 6.97 -8.80
N MET A 199 12.82 6.52 -8.08
CA MET A 199 11.51 7.20 -8.06
C MET A 199 11.58 8.55 -7.36
N LEU A 200 12.28 8.67 -6.26
CA LEU A 200 12.48 9.94 -5.55
C LEU A 200 13.20 11.00 -6.41
N GLN A 201 14.00 10.57 -7.38
CA GLN A 201 14.61 11.49 -8.35
C GLN A 201 13.63 12.10 -9.36
N GLN A 202 12.38 11.63 -9.38
CA GLN A 202 11.30 12.16 -10.23
C GLN A 202 10.49 13.28 -9.54
N GLU A 203 10.88 13.70 -8.34
CA GLU A 203 10.11 14.66 -7.53
C GLU A 203 9.80 15.97 -8.28
N ASP A 204 10.73 16.52 -9.06
CA ASP A 204 10.49 17.74 -9.86
C ASP A 204 9.36 17.55 -10.87
N LYS A 205 9.32 16.39 -11.51
CA LYS A 205 8.26 16.04 -12.47
C LYS A 205 6.91 15.86 -11.76
N MET A 206 6.91 15.23 -10.59
CA MET A 206 5.70 15.08 -9.78
C MET A 206 5.22 16.44 -9.26
N ALA A 207 6.12 17.34 -8.89
CA ALA A 207 5.79 18.72 -8.54
C ALA A 207 5.16 19.50 -9.71
N GLU A 208 5.65 19.29 -10.94
CA GLU A 208 5.04 19.86 -12.14
C GLU A 208 3.62 19.32 -12.35
N PHE A 209 3.43 18.02 -12.27
CA PHE A 209 2.11 17.39 -12.44
C PHE A 209 1.12 17.78 -11.33
N ALA A 210 1.60 18.04 -10.12
CA ALA A 210 0.79 18.49 -9.00
C ALA A 210 0.03 19.80 -9.28
N LYS A 211 0.58 20.66 -10.14
CA LYS A 211 -0.05 21.93 -10.53
C LYS A 211 -1.41 21.73 -11.22
N LEU A 212 -1.63 20.59 -11.86
CA LEU A 212 -2.94 20.24 -12.45
C LEU A 212 -4.04 20.10 -11.40
N LEU A 213 -3.67 19.80 -10.16
CA LEU A 213 -4.58 19.50 -9.06
C LEU A 213 -4.78 20.68 -8.09
N THR A 214 -4.00 21.75 -8.22
CA THR A 214 -3.99 22.85 -7.24
C THR A 214 -5.36 23.51 -7.08
N ASP A 215 -6.07 23.73 -8.19
CA ASP A 215 -7.39 24.36 -8.21
C ASP A 215 -8.54 23.36 -8.28
N GLN A 216 -8.25 22.06 -8.29
CA GLN A 216 -9.27 21.01 -8.34
C GLN A 216 -9.88 20.75 -6.96
N LYS A 217 -11.18 20.50 -6.95
CA LYS A 217 -11.92 20.03 -5.76
C LYS A 217 -11.99 18.52 -5.72
N ASP A 218 -11.99 17.90 -6.89
CA ASP A 218 -12.15 16.46 -7.07
C ASP A 218 -11.01 15.92 -7.95
N ALA A 219 -10.60 14.68 -7.68
CA ALA A 219 -9.64 13.93 -8.47
C ALA A 219 -10.06 12.45 -8.51
N TYR A 220 -9.82 11.81 -9.64
CA TYR A 220 -10.21 10.40 -9.85
C TYR A 220 -8.98 9.55 -10.09
N PHE A 221 -8.88 8.47 -9.35
CA PHE A 221 -7.77 7.53 -9.40
C PHE A 221 -8.25 6.23 -10.03
N ILE A 222 -7.50 5.69 -11.00
CA ILE A 222 -7.96 4.57 -11.82
C ILE A 222 -6.86 3.53 -11.96
N GLY A 223 -7.20 2.25 -11.78
CA GLY A 223 -6.29 1.13 -11.99
C GLY A 223 -7.01 -0.20 -12.09
N ARG A 224 -6.27 -1.26 -12.41
CA ARG A 224 -6.72 -2.65 -12.38
C ARG A 224 -5.77 -3.49 -11.56
N GLN A 225 -6.29 -4.54 -10.92
CA GLN A 225 -5.49 -5.47 -10.12
C GLN A 225 -4.67 -4.72 -9.06
N LEU A 226 -3.36 -4.97 -8.97
CA LEU A 226 -2.47 -4.28 -8.02
C LEU A 226 -2.42 -2.77 -8.22
N ASP A 227 -2.59 -2.27 -9.43
CA ASP A 227 -2.68 -0.85 -9.70
C ASP A 227 -3.88 -0.19 -9.01
N TYR A 228 -5.03 -0.89 -8.95
CA TYR A 228 -6.17 -0.40 -8.19
C TYR A 228 -5.85 -0.28 -6.70
N LEU A 229 -5.13 -1.22 -6.12
CA LEU A 229 -4.73 -1.16 -4.72
C LEU A 229 -3.78 0.01 -4.45
N SER A 230 -2.86 0.28 -5.37
CA SER A 230 -1.97 1.44 -5.29
C SER A 230 -2.73 2.77 -5.38
N VAL A 231 -3.71 2.88 -6.29
CA VAL A 231 -4.49 4.12 -6.42
C VAL A 231 -5.47 4.34 -5.25
N LEU A 232 -5.93 3.29 -4.56
CA LEU A 232 -6.64 3.45 -3.29
C LEU A 232 -5.80 4.22 -2.28
N GLU A 233 -4.54 3.84 -2.12
CA GLU A 233 -3.61 4.52 -1.21
C GLU A 233 -3.27 5.93 -1.71
N GLY A 234 -3.05 6.11 -3.02
CA GLY A 234 -2.82 7.43 -3.61
C GLY A 234 -3.97 8.40 -3.38
N ALA A 235 -5.19 7.95 -3.54
CA ALA A 235 -6.40 8.74 -3.28
C ALA A 235 -6.51 9.11 -1.79
N LEU A 236 -6.20 8.17 -0.88
CA LEU A 236 -6.19 8.44 0.55
C LEU A 236 -5.15 9.50 0.92
N LYS A 237 -3.90 9.39 0.42
CA LYS A 237 -2.85 10.38 0.67
C LYS A 237 -3.25 11.77 0.18
N LEU A 238 -3.81 11.87 -1.02
CA LEU A 238 -4.25 13.15 -1.56
C LEU A 238 -5.35 13.79 -0.70
N LYS A 239 -6.34 13.02 -0.27
CA LYS A 239 -7.39 13.49 0.67
C LYS A 239 -6.81 14.01 1.98
N GLU A 240 -5.92 13.23 2.58
CA GLU A 240 -5.38 13.52 3.91
C GLU A 240 -4.61 14.85 3.95
N VAL A 241 -3.72 15.08 2.98
CA VAL A 241 -2.78 16.19 3.05
C VAL A 241 -3.20 17.42 2.27
N SER A 242 -4.03 17.27 1.21
CA SER A 242 -4.41 18.39 0.33
C SER A 242 -5.88 18.79 0.41
N TYR A 243 -6.71 17.95 1.06
CA TYR A 243 -8.16 18.14 1.17
C TYR A 243 -8.90 18.10 -0.16
N VAL A 244 -8.26 17.64 -1.24
CA VAL A 244 -8.92 17.34 -2.50
C VAL A 244 -9.76 16.07 -2.30
N HIS A 245 -11.03 16.12 -2.67
CA HIS A 245 -11.86 14.91 -2.68
C HIS A 245 -11.34 13.97 -3.76
N ALA A 246 -10.88 12.81 -3.37
CA ALA A 246 -10.24 11.85 -4.26
C ALA A 246 -10.86 10.47 -4.10
N ASP A 247 -11.31 9.89 -5.20
CA ASP A 247 -11.87 8.55 -5.25
C ASP A 247 -11.08 7.66 -6.19
N ALA A 248 -10.96 6.38 -5.81
CA ALA A 248 -10.31 5.36 -6.60
C ALA A 248 -11.33 4.39 -7.19
N TYR A 249 -11.19 4.09 -8.47
CA TYR A 249 -12.07 3.20 -9.22
C TYR A 249 -11.28 2.10 -9.92
N MET A 250 -11.84 0.91 -9.92
CA MET A 250 -11.41 -0.13 -10.84
C MET A 250 -11.71 0.33 -12.26
N ALA A 251 -10.72 0.30 -13.14
CA ALA A 251 -10.87 0.85 -14.49
C ALA A 251 -12.04 0.25 -15.26
N GLY A 252 -12.37 -1.03 -15.05
CA GLY A 252 -13.52 -1.69 -15.64
C GLY A 252 -14.87 -1.19 -15.15
N GLU A 253 -14.94 -0.62 -13.95
CA GLU A 253 -16.17 -0.13 -13.33
C GLU A 253 -16.54 1.30 -13.77
N LEU A 254 -15.63 2.01 -14.47
CA LEU A 254 -15.91 3.37 -14.94
C LEU A 254 -17.21 3.47 -15.73
N LYS A 255 -17.46 2.53 -16.64
CA LYS A 255 -18.65 2.51 -17.49
C LYS A 255 -19.94 2.23 -16.73
N HIS A 256 -19.86 1.75 -15.51
CA HIS A 256 -21.01 1.40 -14.67
C HIS A 256 -21.46 2.55 -13.76
N GLY A 257 -21.07 3.78 -14.07
CA GLY A 257 -21.52 4.98 -13.36
C GLY A 257 -20.47 6.09 -13.28
N PRO A 258 -19.27 5.84 -12.71
CA PRO A 258 -18.30 6.90 -12.40
C PRO A 258 -17.88 7.75 -13.59
N ILE A 259 -17.90 7.22 -14.81
CA ILE A 259 -17.56 7.97 -16.03
C ILE A 259 -18.47 9.19 -16.26
N ALA A 260 -19.66 9.20 -15.67
CA ALA A 260 -20.56 10.33 -15.71
C ALA A 260 -20.00 11.61 -15.04
N LEU A 261 -19.02 11.44 -14.15
CA LEU A 261 -18.35 12.53 -13.44
C LEU A 261 -17.24 13.19 -14.27
N ILE A 262 -16.84 12.55 -15.37
CA ILE A 262 -15.73 13.03 -16.19
C ILE A 262 -16.22 14.10 -17.17
N GLU A 263 -15.68 15.28 -17.02
CA GLU A 263 -15.93 16.43 -17.88
C GLU A 263 -14.60 17.09 -18.30
N LYS A 264 -14.68 18.15 -19.07
CA LYS A 264 -13.49 18.88 -19.52
C LYS A 264 -12.69 19.39 -18.32
N ASP A 265 -11.37 19.20 -18.40
CA ASP A 265 -10.37 19.56 -17.38
C ASP A 265 -10.45 18.75 -16.05
N THR A 266 -11.30 17.74 -15.95
CA THR A 266 -11.25 16.77 -14.85
C THR A 266 -9.87 16.12 -14.80
N VAL A 267 -9.26 16.01 -13.61
CA VAL A 267 -7.95 15.38 -13.45
C VAL A 267 -8.12 13.92 -13.03
N VAL A 268 -7.51 13.04 -13.80
CA VAL A 268 -7.48 11.59 -13.57
C VAL A 268 -6.04 11.16 -13.33
N ILE A 269 -5.80 10.44 -12.27
CA ILE A 269 -4.51 9.79 -11.97
C ILE A 269 -4.68 8.30 -12.25
N ALA A 270 -3.90 7.77 -13.18
CA ALA A 270 -4.07 6.41 -13.65
C ALA A 270 -2.78 5.60 -13.56
N LEU A 271 -2.91 4.34 -13.17
CA LEU A 271 -1.82 3.37 -13.17
C LEU A 271 -2.09 2.27 -14.18
N ALA A 272 -1.06 1.94 -14.98
CA ALA A 272 -1.08 0.85 -15.95
C ALA A 272 0.26 0.11 -15.95
N THR A 273 0.58 -0.54 -14.81
CA THR A 273 1.86 -1.24 -14.58
C THR A 273 1.72 -2.77 -14.63
N GLN A 274 0.50 -3.30 -14.75
CA GLN A 274 0.23 -4.74 -14.78
C GLN A 274 0.18 -5.25 -16.22
N PRO A 275 1.19 -6.00 -16.72
CA PRO A 275 1.29 -6.36 -18.14
C PRO A 275 0.07 -7.08 -18.70
N SER A 276 -0.54 -7.96 -17.90
CA SER A 276 -1.70 -8.76 -18.31
C SER A 276 -2.95 -7.94 -18.63
N VAL A 277 -3.07 -6.74 -18.10
CA VAL A 277 -4.26 -5.87 -18.23
C VAL A 277 -3.94 -4.44 -18.66
N ALA A 278 -2.66 -4.10 -18.87
CA ALA A 278 -2.23 -2.73 -19.18
C ALA A 278 -2.98 -2.13 -20.37
N GLN A 279 -3.10 -2.86 -21.48
CA GLN A 279 -3.82 -2.37 -22.66
C GLN A 279 -5.30 -2.11 -22.40
N LYS A 280 -5.95 -2.98 -21.62
CA LYS A 280 -7.36 -2.77 -21.24
C LYS A 280 -7.51 -1.56 -20.33
N THR A 281 -6.57 -1.35 -19.41
CA THR A 281 -6.52 -0.18 -18.54
C THR A 281 -6.33 1.09 -19.36
N ILE A 282 -5.35 1.12 -20.27
CA ILE A 282 -5.12 2.25 -21.17
C ILE A 282 -6.37 2.57 -22.00
N SER A 283 -7.03 1.56 -22.55
CA SER A 283 -8.29 1.78 -23.31
C SER A 283 -9.36 2.45 -22.46
N ASN A 284 -9.56 2.01 -21.22
CA ASN A 284 -10.52 2.66 -20.30
C ASN A 284 -10.11 4.10 -19.95
N ILE A 285 -8.83 4.37 -19.78
CA ILE A 285 -8.34 5.71 -19.46
C ILE A 285 -8.51 6.65 -20.66
N LEU A 286 -8.26 6.19 -21.88
CA LEU A 286 -8.48 6.97 -23.09
C LEU A 286 -9.95 7.40 -23.26
N GLU A 287 -10.90 6.66 -22.73
CA GLU A 287 -12.30 7.07 -22.70
C GLU A 287 -12.53 8.32 -21.82
N THR A 288 -11.73 8.49 -20.77
CA THR A 288 -11.77 9.73 -19.97
C THR A 288 -11.11 10.89 -20.71
N VAL A 289 -10.01 10.63 -21.43
CA VAL A 289 -9.36 11.63 -22.30
C VAL A 289 -10.32 12.13 -23.39
N ALA A 290 -11.06 11.21 -24.01
CA ALA A 290 -12.07 11.57 -25.03
C ALA A 290 -13.18 12.48 -24.49
N ARG A 291 -13.38 12.55 -23.18
CA ARG A 291 -14.33 13.46 -22.50
C ARG A 291 -13.68 14.74 -21.98
N GLY A 292 -12.39 14.93 -22.27
CA GLY A 292 -11.65 16.13 -21.90
C GLY A 292 -10.90 16.06 -20.58
N ALA A 293 -10.76 14.88 -19.99
CA ALA A 293 -9.93 14.70 -18.80
C ALA A 293 -8.44 14.95 -19.09
N LYS A 294 -7.74 15.51 -18.12
CA LYS A 294 -6.28 15.56 -18.06
C LYS A 294 -5.82 14.37 -17.24
N VAL A 295 -5.03 13.50 -17.85
CA VAL A 295 -4.60 12.25 -17.23
C VAL A 295 -3.12 12.31 -16.86
N ILE A 296 -2.80 12.03 -15.60
CA ILE A 296 -1.44 11.70 -15.13
C ILE A 296 -1.34 10.18 -15.17
N LEU A 297 -0.53 9.67 -16.09
CA LEU A 297 -0.36 8.22 -16.29
C LEU A 297 0.98 7.76 -15.70
N ILE A 298 0.90 6.83 -14.75
CA ILE A 298 2.05 6.07 -14.23
C ILE A 298 2.02 4.68 -14.88
N THR A 299 3.10 4.31 -15.58
CA THR A 299 3.14 3.07 -16.35
C THR A 299 4.53 2.46 -16.40
N SER A 300 4.68 1.29 -16.99
CA SER A 300 5.97 0.63 -17.21
C SER A 300 6.72 1.17 -18.44
N LYS A 301 8.04 0.89 -18.52
CA LYS A 301 8.92 1.42 -19.56
C LYS A 301 8.44 1.16 -20.99
N ASN A 302 7.91 -0.01 -21.26
CA ASN A 302 7.62 -0.48 -22.63
C ASN A 302 6.16 -0.26 -23.06
N GLN A 303 5.35 0.39 -22.22
CA GLN A 303 3.95 0.63 -22.54
C GLN A 303 3.80 1.76 -23.56
N ASN A 304 2.96 1.56 -24.58
CA ASN A 304 2.56 2.65 -25.47
C ASN A 304 1.75 3.70 -24.69
N THR A 305 2.13 4.96 -24.83
CA THR A 305 1.53 6.10 -24.13
C THR A 305 1.01 7.18 -25.09
N GLU A 306 0.77 6.81 -26.35
CA GLU A 306 0.15 7.71 -27.30
C GLU A 306 -1.21 8.21 -26.80
N GLY A 307 -1.42 9.50 -26.90
CA GLY A 307 -2.65 10.17 -26.42
C GLY A 307 -2.59 10.66 -24.98
N PHE A 308 -1.44 10.55 -24.29
CA PHE A 308 -1.24 11.08 -22.94
C PHE A 308 -0.14 12.14 -22.90
N ASP A 309 -0.44 13.28 -22.29
CA ASP A 309 0.51 14.40 -22.16
C ASP A 309 1.37 14.33 -20.89
N TYR A 310 0.85 13.70 -19.83
CA TYR A 310 1.51 13.65 -18.52
C TYR A 310 1.82 12.20 -18.17
N VAL A 311 3.02 11.75 -18.51
CA VAL A 311 3.45 10.36 -18.36
C VAL A 311 4.68 10.28 -17.48
N ILE A 312 4.68 9.35 -16.53
CA ILE A 312 5.85 8.95 -15.78
C ILE A 312 5.98 7.42 -15.79
N ARG A 313 7.20 6.93 -15.84
CA ARG A 313 7.47 5.49 -15.96
C ARG A 313 8.17 4.96 -14.74
N ILE A 314 7.71 3.82 -14.24
CA ILE A 314 8.45 3.06 -13.23
C ILE A 314 9.52 2.20 -13.91
N PRO A 315 10.62 1.85 -13.20
CA PRO A 315 11.60 0.89 -13.67
C PRO A 315 10.98 -0.48 -13.99
N ASP A 316 11.74 -1.30 -14.71
CA ASP A 316 11.34 -2.68 -14.97
C ASP A 316 11.50 -3.50 -13.69
N VAL A 317 10.37 -3.87 -13.10
CA VAL A 317 10.28 -4.65 -11.86
C VAL A 317 9.27 -5.77 -12.02
N ASN A 318 9.38 -6.80 -11.17
CA ASN A 318 8.34 -7.83 -11.13
C ASN A 318 6.97 -7.17 -10.89
N PRO A 319 5.94 -7.48 -11.69
CA PRO A 319 4.62 -6.88 -11.56
C PRO A 319 4.02 -6.99 -10.15
N LEU A 320 4.34 -8.04 -9.39
CA LEU A 320 3.89 -8.20 -8.00
C LEU A 320 4.50 -7.17 -7.04
N PHE A 321 5.58 -6.50 -7.42
CA PHE A 321 6.26 -5.49 -6.60
C PHE A 321 6.12 -4.07 -7.15
N SER A 322 5.42 -3.88 -8.26
CA SER A 322 5.22 -2.57 -8.90
C SER A 322 4.48 -1.56 -8.01
N CYS A 323 3.70 -2.03 -7.04
CA CYS A 323 3.06 -1.18 -6.03
C CYS A 323 4.07 -0.33 -5.24
N ILE A 324 5.29 -0.83 -5.03
CA ILE A 324 6.29 -0.14 -4.20
C ILE A 324 6.76 1.14 -4.90
N PRO A 325 7.35 1.12 -6.12
CA PRO A 325 7.73 2.36 -6.82
C PRO A 325 6.53 3.25 -7.17
N ALA A 326 5.40 2.67 -7.56
CA ALA A 326 4.19 3.44 -7.90
C ALA A 326 3.70 4.25 -6.70
N THR A 327 3.73 3.68 -5.51
CA THR A 327 3.32 4.37 -4.27
C THR A 327 4.18 5.59 -3.98
N VAL A 328 5.48 5.50 -4.19
CA VAL A 328 6.39 6.64 -3.95
C VAL A 328 5.99 7.83 -4.81
N LEU A 329 5.71 7.61 -6.09
CA LEU A 329 5.24 8.65 -7.01
C LEU A 329 3.90 9.26 -6.57
N LEU A 330 2.98 8.43 -6.09
CA LEU A 330 1.68 8.90 -5.58
C LEU A 330 1.80 9.70 -4.28
N GLN A 331 2.75 9.34 -3.41
CA GLN A 331 3.07 10.10 -2.20
C GLN A 331 3.64 11.47 -2.55
N GLU A 332 4.57 11.53 -3.50
CA GLU A 332 5.15 12.79 -3.98
C GLU A 332 4.07 13.69 -4.60
N LEU A 333 3.18 13.13 -5.43
CA LEU A 333 2.07 13.88 -6.01
C LEU A 333 1.21 14.52 -4.92
N ALA A 334 0.78 13.74 -3.94
CA ALA A 334 -0.04 14.24 -2.83
C ALA A 334 0.68 15.34 -2.03
N TYR A 335 1.97 15.13 -1.75
CA TYR A 335 2.81 16.10 -1.05
C TYR A 335 2.89 17.43 -1.79
N TYR A 336 3.21 17.40 -3.08
CA TYR A 336 3.36 18.62 -3.87
C TYR A 336 2.04 19.35 -4.13
N VAL A 337 0.93 18.63 -4.29
CA VAL A 337 -0.41 19.25 -4.34
C VAL A 337 -0.69 19.99 -3.03
N ALA A 338 -0.44 19.38 -1.88
CA ALA A 338 -0.64 19.99 -0.58
C ALA A 338 0.28 21.21 -0.37
N LYS A 339 1.53 21.12 -0.80
CA LYS A 339 2.50 22.22 -0.73
C LYS A 339 2.06 23.42 -1.57
N GLU A 340 1.65 23.20 -2.82
CA GLU A 340 1.12 24.25 -3.70
C GLU A 340 -0.15 24.91 -3.14
N LYS A 341 -0.99 24.16 -2.44
CA LYS A 341 -2.19 24.67 -1.76
C LYS A 341 -1.90 25.34 -0.42
N GLY A 342 -0.66 25.33 0.06
CA GLY A 342 -0.26 25.88 1.37
C GLY A 342 -0.79 25.09 2.57
N CYS A 343 -1.07 23.80 2.41
CA CYS A 343 -1.55 22.94 3.48
C CYS A 343 -0.40 22.50 4.42
N ASP A 344 -0.70 22.28 5.69
CA ASP A 344 0.22 21.64 6.64
C ASP A 344 0.23 20.13 6.41
N VAL A 345 1.27 19.65 5.73
CA VAL A 345 1.42 18.23 5.39
C VAL A 345 1.79 17.34 6.57
N ASP A 346 2.44 17.93 7.60
CA ASP A 346 2.85 17.17 8.78
C ASP A 346 1.70 16.95 9.76
N LYS A 347 0.79 17.92 9.85
CA LYS A 347 -0.36 17.91 10.74
C LYS A 347 -1.64 18.33 10.02
N PRO A 348 -2.17 17.50 9.13
CA PRO A 348 -3.43 17.77 8.47
C PRO A 348 -4.57 17.95 9.49
N ARG A 349 -5.53 18.83 9.15
CA ARG A 349 -6.66 19.09 10.04
C ARG A 349 -7.49 17.81 10.29
N ASN A 350 -8.06 17.73 11.48
CA ASN A 350 -8.99 16.64 11.90
C ASN A 350 -8.38 15.24 11.94
N LEU A 351 -7.07 15.10 11.78
CA LEU A 351 -6.39 13.81 11.78
C LEU A 351 -5.45 13.68 12.98
N ALA A 352 -5.26 12.46 13.44
CA ALA A 352 -4.27 12.07 14.43
C ALA A 352 -3.38 10.96 13.88
N LYS A 353 -2.13 10.89 14.33
CA LYS A 353 -1.18 9.86 13.90
C LYS A 353 -1.65 8.45 14.21
N SER A 354 -2.36 8.27 15.32
CA SER A 354 -2.90 6.99 15.77
C SER A 354 -4.32 7.17 16.28
N VAL A 355 -5.23 6.33 15.81
CA VAL A 355 -6.64 6.31 16.26
C VAL A 355 -6.78 5.30 17.39
N THR A 356 -6.72 5.80 18.63
CA THR A 356 -6.72 5.00 19.86
C THR A 356 -8.10 4.87 20.52
N VAL A 357 -9.11 5.49 19.94
CA VAL A 357 -10.51 5.46 20.38
C VAL A 357 -11.40 5.02 19.22
N GLU A 358 -12.55 4.40 19.56
CA GLU A 358 -13.59 4.02 18.61
C GLU A 358 -14.54 5.19 18.33
#